data_8f761d170653a24e571fdf6ec8344a55
#
_entry.id   8f761d170653a24e571fdf6ec8344a55
#
_cell.length_a   1.000
_cell.length_b   1.000
_cell.length_c   1.000
_cell.angle_alpha   90.00
_cell.angle_beta   90.00
_cell.angle_gamma   90.00
#
_symmetry.space_group_name_H-M   'P 1'
#
loop_
_entity.id
_entity.type
_entity.pdbx_description
1 polymer ?
#
loop_
_entity_poly.entity_id
_entity_poly.type
_entity_poly.pdbx_seq_one_letter_code
_entity_poly.pdbx_strand_id
1 'polypeptide(L)'
;MSSFTITNELLQDYKISIGDFNGNSEMDNYYKRFLTMAMSDLISDDIDIDVLNSKLGKSTTILYAECLMNKQDIATNPTISLLRNKLSIMSKGERVDV
;
A
#
# COMPACT_ATOMS: atom_id res chain seq x y z
N MET A 1 -4.80 11.19 -15.97
CA MET A 1 -4.69 9.86 -15.42
C MET A 1 -3.56 9.78 -14.40
N SER A 2 -3.86 9.32 -13.22
CA SER A 2 -2.80 9.19 -12.24
C SER A 2 -2.01 7.93 -12.47
N SER A 3 -0.72 8.04 -12.24
CA SER A 3 0.16 6.91 -12.32
C SER A 3 1.03 6.91 -11.08
N PHE A 4 1.57 5.78 -10.78
CA PHE A 4 2.45 5.65 -9.64
C PHE A 4 3.60 4.73 -9.99
N THR A 5 4.67 4.89 -9.26
CA THR A 5 5.85 4.06 -9.43
C THR A 5 6.22 3.48 -8.07
N ILE A 6 6.53 2.20 -8.05
CA ILE A 6 7.01 1.58 -6.82
C ILE A 6 8.43 2.05 -6.62
N THR A 7 8.64 2.88 -5.60
CA THR A 7 9.97 3.41 -5.32
C THR A 7 10.83 2.34 -4.66
N ASN A 8 12.13 2.54 -4.77
CA ASN A 8 13.07 1.64 -4.11
C ASN A 8 12.89 1.67 -2.60
N GLU A 9 12.57 2.84 -2.06
CA GLU A 9 12.34 2.98 -0.64
C GLU A 9 11.15 2.12 -0.18
N LEU A 10 10.04 2.18 -0.92
CA LEU A 10 8.87 1.39 -0.59
C LEU A 10 9.18 -0.10 -0.69
N LEU A 11 9.93 -0.49 -1.72
CA LEU A 11 10.30 -1.88 -1.88
C LEU A 11 11.15 -2.37 -0.71
N GLN A 12 12.13 -1.57 -0.27
CA GLN A 12 12.98 -1.94 0.86
C GLN A 12 12.16 -2.04 2.13
N ASP A 13 11.26 -1.10 2.36
CA ASP A 13 10.38 -1.16 3.53
C ASP A 13 9.52 -2.41 3.51
N TYR A 14 9.03 -2.79 2.35
CA TYR A 14 8.24 -4.01 2.22
C TYR A 14 9.08 -5.25 2.53
N LYS A 15 10.31 -5.30 2.03
CA LYS A 15 11.20 -6.43 2.29
C LYS A 15 11.48 -6.56 3.79
N ILE A 16 11.70 -5.44 4.46
CA ILE A 16 11.91 -5.45 5.90
C ILE A 16 10.66 -5.98 6.61
N SER A 17 9.50 -5.53 6.17
CA SER A 17 8.23 -5.94 6.80
C SER A 17 8.00 -7.43 6.72
N ILE A 18 8.37 -8.06 5.60
CA ILE A 18 8.16 -9.49 5.43
C ILE A 18 9.35 -10.33 5.88
N GLY A 19 10.39 -9.69 6.42
CA GLY A 19 11.52 -10.41 6.96
C GLY A 19 12.56 -10.84 5.95
N ASP A 20 12.55 -10.22 4.77
CA ASP A 20 13.54 -10.54 3.73
C ASP A 20 14.71 -9.58 3.86
N PHE A 21 15.77 -10.03 4.53
CA PHE A 21 16.94 -9.19 4.79
C PHE A 21 18.14 -9.61 3.93
N ASN A 22 17.92 -10.38 2.89
CA ASN A 22 19.02 -10.97 2.13
C ASN A 22 19.80 -9.97 1.29
N GLY A 23 19.21 -8.86 0.97
CA GLY A 23 19.88 -7.87 0.12
C GLY A 23 20.02 -8.28 -1.32
N ASN A 24 19.41 -9.39 -1.72
CA ASN A 24 19.50 -9.85 -3.08
C ASN A 24 18.26 -9.38 -3.84
N SER A 25 18.41 -9.17 -5.14
CA SER A 25 17.35 -8.55 -5.93
C SER A 25 16.51 -9.54 -6.74
N GLU A 26 16.72 -10.84 -6.52
CA GLU A 26 16.03 -11.85 -7.33
C GLU A 26 14.53 -11.80 -7.15
N MET A 27 14.06 -11.47 -5.96
CA MET A 27 12.64 -11.43 -5.67
C MET A 27 12.02 -10.05 -5.84
N ASP A 28 12.81 -9.06 -6.24
CA ASP A 28 12.32 -7.68 -6.26
C ASP A 28 11.11 -7.52 -7.18
N ASN A 29 11.16 -8.11 -8.38
CA ASN A 29 10.04 -8.00 -9.31
C ASN A 29 8.79 -8.70 -8.79
N TYR A 30 8.99 -9.80 -8.09
CA TYR A 30 7.88 -10.52 -7.46
C TYR A 30 7.21 -9.64 -6.41
N TYR A 31 8.00 -9.02 -5.54
CA TYR A 31 7.47 -8.13 -4.51
C TYR A 31 6.79 -6.90 -5.11
N LYS A 32 7.40 -6.33 -6.15
CA LYS A 32 6.83 -5.16 -6.81
C LYS A 32 5.45 -5.45 -7.38
N ARG A 33 5.23 -6.69 -7.82
CA ARG A 33 3.92 -7.08 -8.34
C ARG A 33 2.84 -6.90 -7.29
N PHE A 34 3.10 -7.35 -6.07
CA PHE A 34 2.10 -7.22 -5.00
C PHE A 34 1.93 -5.77 -4.56
N LEU A 35 3.02 -5.02 -4.52
CA LEU A 35 2.92 -3.60 -4.19
C LEU A 35 2.11 -2.85 -5.24
N THR A 36 2.32 -3.18 -6.51
CA THR A 36 1.56 -2.57 -7.60
C THR A 36 0.08 -2.90 -7.49
N MET A 37 -0.24 -4.16 -7.23
CA MET A 37 -1.63 -4.57 -7.05
C MET A 37 -2.28 -3.84 -5.89
N ALA A 38 -1.55 -3.72 -4.78
CA ALA A 38 -2.08 -3.04 -3.61
C ALA A 38 -2.36 -1.58 -3.91
N MET A 39 -1.42 -0.88 -4.54
CA MET A 39 -1.62 0.53 -4.86
C MET A 39 -2.75 0.73 -5.85
N SER A 40 -2.86 -0.14 -6.84
CA SER A 40 -3.95 -0.06 -7.82
C SER A 40 -5.31 -0.19 -7.15
N ASP A 41 -5.44 -1.13 -6.22
CA ASP A 41 -6.69 -1.32 -5.51
C ASP A 41 -7.02 -0.12 -4.64
N LEU A 42 -6.02 0.42 -3.95
CA LEU A 42 -6.25 1.57 -3.08
C LEU A 42 -6.64 2.81 -3.89
N ILE A 43 -6.02 3.00 -5.04
CA ILE A 43 -6.37 4.11 -5.91
C ILE A 43 -7.81 3.96 -6.42
N SER A 44 -8.23 2.73 -6.72
CA SER A 44 -9.58 2.51 -7.20
C SER A 44 -10.63 2.75 -6.12
N ASP A 45 -10.21 2.86 -4.86
CA ASP A 45 -11.08 3.21 -3.74
C ASP A 45 -11.16 4.73 -3.53
N ASP A 46 -10.77 5.51 -4.52
CA ASP A 46 -10.78 6.97 -4.45
C ASP A 46 -9.79 7.53 -3.44
N ILE A 47 -8.70 6.82 -3.21
CA ILE A 47 -7.63 7.31 -2.34
C ILE A 47 -6.62 8.05 -3.21
N ASP A 48 -6.36 9.31 -2.87
CA ASP A 48 -5.42 10.14 -3.62
C ASP A 48 -4.01 9.58 -3.57
N ILE A 49 -3.30 9.72 -4.67
CA ILE A 49 -1.93 9.22 -4.71
C ILE A 49 -1.03 9.94 -3.72
N ASP A 50 -1.31 11.22 -3.44
CA ASP A 50 -0.55 11.95 -2.44
C ASP A 50 -0.74 11.37 -1.04
N VAL A 51 -1.97 10.90 -0.76
CA VAL A 51 -2.27 10.27 0.52
C VAL A 51 -1.58 8.91 0.59
N LEU A 52 -1.52 8.20 -0.51
CA LEU A 52 -0.81 6.91 -0.55
C LEU A 52 0.68 7.08 -0.33
N ASN A 53 1.24 8.21 -0.71
CA ASN A 53 2.66 8.48 -0.52
C ASN A 53 2.97 9.00 0.88
N SER A 54 1.96 9.24 1.70
CA SER A 54 2.16 9.60 3.10
C SER A 54 2.65 8.38 3.88
N LYS A 55 3.10 8.61 5.10
CA LYS A 55 3.59 7.53 5.95
C LYS A 55 2.51 6.47 6.17
N LEU A 56 1.29 6.92 6.48
CA LEU A 56 0.18 6.00 6.69
C LEU A 56 -0.17 5.26 5.40
N GLY A 57 -0.14 5.96 4.26
CA GLY A 57 -0.42 5.35 2.98
C GLY A 57 0.57 4.27 2.63
N LYS A 58 1.85 4.53 2.86
CA LYS A 58 2.89 3.53 2.59
C LYS A 58 2.73 2.31 3.48
N SER A 59 2.46 2.53 4.77
CA SER A 59 2.24 1.42 5.70
C SER A 59 1.05 0.58 5.28
N THR A 60 -0.02 1.22 4.85
CA THR A 60 -1.22 0.52 4.40
C THR A 60 -0.93 -0.29 3.14
N THR A 61 -0.19 0.29 2.21
CA THR A 61 0.18 -0.40 0.98
C THR A 61 0.99 -1.66 1.28
N ILE A 62 1.95 -1.54 2.20
CA ILE A 62 2.78 -2.67 2.58
C ILE A 62 1.94 -3.78 3.22
N LEU A 63 1.07 -3.42 4.14
CA LEU A 63 0.22 -4.41 4.79
C LEU A 63 -0.71 -5.09 3.79
N TYR A 64 -1.28 -4.31 2.89
CA TYR A 64 -2.17 -4.84 1.86
C TYR A 64 -1.41 -5.82 0.95
N ALA A 65 -0.23 -5.42 0.50
CA ALA A 65 0.59 -6.27 -0.37
C ALA A 65 0.99 -7.56 0.34
N GLU A 66 1.30 -7.45 1.62
CA GLU A 66 1.66 -8.62 2.42
C GLU A 66 0.50 -9.61 2.51
N CYS A 67 -0.71 -9.10 2.70
CA CYS A 67 -1.89 -9.95 2.72
C CYS A 67 -2.12 -10.63 1.37
N LEU A 68 -1.90 -9.90 0.27
CA LEU A 68 -2.04 -10.49 -1.05
C LEU A 68 -1.01 -11.60 -1.27
N MET A 69 0.21 -11.37 -0.86
CA MET A 69 1.28 -12.35 -1.01
C MET A 69 0.98 -13.62 -0.21
N ASN A 70 0.39 -13.45 0.97
CA ASN A 70 0.08 -14.58 1.86
C ASN A 70 -1.30 -15.18 1.57
N LYS A 71 -1.96 -14.68 0.52
CA LYS A 71 -3.27 -15.18 0.10
C LYS A 71 -4.32 -15.07 1.18
N GLN A 72 -4.21 -14.02 2.00
CA GLN A 72 -5.20 -13.74 3.03
C GLN A 72 -6.37 -12.97 2.43
N ASP A 73 -7.53 -13.12 3.05
CA ASP A 73 -8.73 -12.44 2.57
C ASP A 73 -8.69 -10.99 2.97
N ILE A 74 -8.54 -10.12 1.99
CA ILE A 74 -8.50 -8.68 2.23
C ILE A 74 -9.83 -8.18 2.79
N ALA A 75 -10.93 -8.69 2.28
CA ALA A 75 -12.25 -8.19 2.63
C ALA A 75 -12.60 -8.40 4.10
N THR A 76 -12.03 -9.42 4.71
CA THR A 76 -12.32 -9.71 6.11
C THR A 76 -11.25 -9.24 7.06
N ASN A 77 -10.23 -8.56 6.57
CA ASN A 77 -9.17 -8.06 7.42
C ASN A 77 -9.57 -6.71 8.03
N PRO A 78 -9.87 -6.67 9.33
CA PRO A 78 -10.38 -5.43 9.94
C PRO A 78 -9.35 -4.31 9.95
N THR A 79 -8.07 -4.64 10.06
CA THR A 79 -7.02 -3.63 10.07
C THR A 79 -6.94 -2.93 8.72
N ILE A 80 -6.97 -3.69 7.64
CA ILE A 80 -6.92 -3.11 6.31
C ILE A 80 -8.17 -2.27 6.06
N SER A 81 -9.33 -2.76 6.46
CA SER A 81 -10.57 -1.99 6.30
C SER A 81 -10.49 -0.65 7.02
N LEU A 82 -9.99 -0.65 8.23
CA LEU A 82 -9.84 0.57 9.01
C LEU A 82 -8.87 1.54 8.35
N LEU A 83 -7.74 1.03 7.90
CA LEU A 83 -6.73 1.89 7.27
C LEU A 83 -7.22 2.46 5.94
N ARG A 84 -7.89 1.65 5.14
CA ARG A 84 -8.46 2.13 3.89
C ARG A 84 -9.46 3.25 4.15
N ASN A 85 -10.29 3.07 5.17
CA ASN A 85 -11.25 4.10 5.52
C ASN A 85 -10.57 5.40 5.93
N LYS A 86 -9.51 5.29 6.73
CA LYS A 86 -8.75 6.48 7.13
C LYS A 86 -8.14 7.18 5.93
N LEU A 87 -7.55 6.44 5.01
CA LEU A 87 -6.94 7.03 3.84
C LEU A 87 -8.00 7.68 2.94
N SER A 88 -9.15 7.08 2.83
CA SER A 88 -10.24 7.65 2.06
C SER A 88 -10.71 8.97 2.66
N ILE A 89 -10.82 9.02 3.98
CA ILE A 89 -11.19 10.25 4.66
C ILE A 89 -10.12 11.32 4.45
N MET A 90 -8.85 10.95 4.57
CA MET A 90 -7.76 11.89 4.34
C MET A 90 -7.76 12.45 2.93
N SER A 91 -8.15 11.62 1.95
CA SER A 91 -8.14 12.04 0.55
C SER A 91 -9.15 13.13 0.26
N LYS A 92 -10.21 13.23 1.07
CA LYS A 92 -11.24 14.24 0.84
C LYS A 92 -11.56 15.04 2.09
N GLY A 93 -11.00 14.65 3.22
CA GLY A 93 -11.44 15.18 4.49
C GLY A 93 -11.02 16.60 4.75
N GLU A 94 -9.84 16.97 4.32
CA GLU A 94 -9.37 18.31 4.62
C GLU A 94 -10.18 19.37 3.94
N ARG A 95 -10.92 18.99 2.94
CA ARG A 95 -11.79 19.96 2.28
C ARG A 95 -13.07 20.19 3.04
N VAL A 96 -13.33 19.37 3.99
CA VAL A 96 -14.59 19.38 4.72
C VAL A 96 -14.52 20.30 5.92
N ASP A 97 -13.35 20.51 6.42
CA ASP A 97 -13.18 21.23 7.66
C ASP A 97 -13.34 22.72 7.52
N VAL A 98 -13.73 23.14 6.42
CA VAL A 98 -13.98 24.57 6.22
C VAL A 98 -15.13 25.03 7.06
#